data_875c1417877e0c13f06014779412526a
#
_entry.id   875c1417877e0c13f06014779412526a
#
_cell.length_a   1.000
_cell.length_b   1.000
_cell.length_c   1.000
_cell.angle_alpha   90.00
_cell.angle_beta   90.00
_cell.angle_gamma   90.00
#
_symmetry.space_group_name_H-M   'P 1'
#
loop_
_entity.id
_entity.type
_entity.pdbx_description
1 polymer ?
#
loop_
_entity_poly.entity_id
_entity_poly.type
_entity_poly.pdbx_seq_one_letter_code
_entity_poly.pdbx_strand_id
1 'polypeptide(L)'
;MTVVSGGARGSDFYAHSGALKAEGKTVLIMGCGIESDYLPENAALRRAVAEDGCLVSEYPPFEGASKYTFPVRNRLMSALADAVIITEAGMRSGALNTANHALNQGKEIFVIPGSPADENYAGSNTLLRDGARPLLDISDILNEYLPRYPDKIDIEKAIKKRAKPVEERAAKPEKTEVHKKLSIETLSNEAKIVYNQLNKPIFYPDEINNTSLVPGDILSALTAVSYTHLTLPTICSV
;
A
#
# COMPACT_ATOMS: atom_id res chain seq x y z
N MET A 1 -1.40 2.60 -19.66
CA MET A 1 -2.00 3.35 -18.55
C MET A 1 -0.90 3.71 -17.57
N THR A 2 -0.93 4.92 -17.02
CA THR A 2 0.05 5.39 -16.02
C THR A 2 -0.62 5.41 -14.65
N VAL A 3 0.05 4.87 -13.64
CA VAL A 3 -0.44 4.93 -12.24
C VAL A 3 0.12 6.18 -11.58
N VAL A 4 -0.74 6.95 -10.92
CA VAL A 4 -0.36 8.12 -10.12
C VAL A 4 -0.76 7.85 -8.67
N SER A 5 0.19 7.90 -7.73
CA SER A 5 -0.09 7.69 -6.30
C SER A 5 0.91 8.43 -5.40
N GLY A 6 0.75 8.31 -4.09
CA GLY A 6 1.48 9.11 -3.12
C GLY A 6 2.67 8.43 -2.44
N GLY A 7 2.91 7.16 -2.71
CA GLY A 7 4.02 6.41 -2.13
C GLY A 7 3.88 6.09 -0.64
N ALA A 8 2.68 6.18 -0.08
CA ALA A 8 2.40 5.78 1.29
C ALA A 8 2.46 4.24 1.46
N ARG A 9 2.30 3.75 2.69
CA ARG A 9 2.15 2.32 2.96
C ARG A 9 0.82 1.81 2.40
N GLY A 10 0.74 0.51 2.12
CA GLY A 10 -0.50 -0.12 1.69
C GLY A 10 -0.80 0.10 0.21
N SER A 11 -1.99 0.60 -0.12
CA SER A 11 -2.50 0.71 -1.50
C SER A 11 -1.55 1.45 -2.44
N ASP A 12 -0.93 2.55 -2.00
CA ASP A 12 0.02 3.31 -2.81
C ASP A 12 1.24 2.47 -3.20
N PHE A 13 1.83 1.77 -2.22
CA PHE A 13 2.97 0.89 -2.46
C PHE A 13 2.63 -0.19 -3.50
N TYR A 14 1.48 -0.85 -3.34
CA TYR A 14 1.06 -1.90 -4.26
C TYR A 14 0.69 -1.36 -5.64
N ALA A 15 0.13 -0.16 -5.72
CA ALA A 15 -0.19 0.49 -6.99
C ALA A 15 1.08 0.76 -7.81
N HIS A 16 2.10 1.37 -7.21
CA HIS A 16 3.40 1.60 -7.87
C HIS A 16 4.09 0.28 -8.24
N SER A 17 4.17 -0.65 -7.28
CA SER A 17 4.81 -1.96 -7.52
C SER A 17 4.12 -2.75 -8.62
N GLY A 18 2.79 -2.70 -8.67
CA GLY A 18 2.00 -3.34 -9.72
C GLY A 18 2.25 -2.73 -11.09
N ALA A 19 2.34 -1.40 -11.18
CA ALA A 19 2.68 -0.71 -12.42
C ALA A 19 4.06 -1.10 -12.94
N LEU A 20 5.09 -1.07 -12.08
CA LEU A 20 6.46 -1.45 -12.42
C LEU A 20 6.56 -2.92 -12.85
N LYS A 21 5.94 -3.85 -12.11
CA LYS A 21 5.89 -5.28 -12.47
C LYS A 21 5.20 -5.55 -13.81
N ALA A 22 4.29 -4.69 -14.20
CA ALA A 22 3.60 -4.78 -15.50
C ALA A 22 4.35 -4.04 -16.62
N GLU A 23 5.59 -3.57 -16.38
CA GLU A 23 6.36 -2.72 -17.28
C GLU A 23 5.61 -1.44 -17.69
N GLY A 24 4.72 -0.99 -16.80
CA GLY A 24 3.96 0.24 -16.95
C GLY A 24 4.69 1.43 -16.34
N LYS A 25 4.20 2.63 -16.64
CA LYS A 25 4.74 3.85 -16.06
C LYS A 25 3.99 4.25 -14.80
N THR A 26 4.71 4.87 -13.87
CA THR A 26 4.11 5.35 -12.63
C THR A 26 4.69 6.70 -12.20
N VAL A 27 3.85 7.54 -11.60
CA VAL A 27 4.23 8.86 -11.06
C VAL A 27 3.96 8.85 -9.57
N LEU A 28 5.01 9.04 -8.77
CA LEU A 28 4.90 9.12 -7.32
C LEU A 28 4.97 10.59 -6.90
N ILE A 29 3.89 11.08 -6.31
CA ILE A 29 3.80 12.47 -5.85
C ILE A 29 4.07 12.50 -4.34
N MET A 30 5.15 13.16 -3.94
CA MET A 30 5.58 13.23 -2.56
C MET A 30 4.90 14.37 -1.80
N GLY A 31 4.55 14.13 -0.55
CA GLY A 31 4.09 15.15 0.39
C GLY A 31 5.23 15.76 1.23
N CYS A 32 6.45 15.67 0.72
CA CYS A 32 7.69 16.17 1.32
C CYS A 32 8.71 16.38 0.21
N GLY A 33 9.87 16.92 0.53
CA GLY A 33 10.96 17.06 -0.43
C GLY A 33 11.42 15.73 -1.01
N ILE A 34 11.95 15.77 -2.21
CA ILE A 34 12.38 14.58 -2.97
C ILE A 34 13.53 13.84 -2.28
N GLU A 35 14.40 14.57 -1.57
CA GLU A 35 15.54 14.06 -0.81
C GLU A 35 15.19 13.78 0.67
N SER A 36 13.92 13.85 1.04
CA SER A 36 13.46 13.58 2.41
C SER A 36 13.50 12.08 2.71
N ASP A 37 13.93 11.74 3.93
CA ASP A 37 13.95 10.37 4.46
C ASP A 37 12.56 9.82 4.85
N TYR A 38 11.49 10.43 4.37
CA TYR A 38 10.14 9.97 4.67
C TYR A 38 9.92 8.52 4.18
N LEU A 39 9.44 7.67 5.09
CA LEU A 39 9.25 6.22 4.87
C LEU A 39 10.51 5.55 4.28
N PRO A 40 11.60 5.40 5.07
CA PRO A 40 12.84 4.76 4.59
C PRO A 40 12.62 3.37 4.00
N GLU A 41 11.64 2.60 4.51
CA GLU A 41 11.25 1.29 4.00
C GLU A 41 10.79 1.31 2.54
N ASN A 42 10.25 2.43 2.06
CA ASN A 42 9.84 2.63 0.66
C ASN A 42 10.95 3.24 -0.21
N ALA A 43 12.19 3.38 0.29
CA ALA A 43 13.29 3.97 -0.46
C ALA A 43 13.62 3.18 -1.75
N ALA A 44 13.56 1.85 -1.69
CA ALA A 44 13.76 0.99 -2.86
C ALA A 44 12.67 1.22 -3.93
N LEU A 45 11.42 1.36 -3.51
CA LEU A 45 10.31 1.68 -4.41
C LEU A 45 10.51 3.06 -5.05
N ARG A 46 10.89 4.08 -4.28
CA ARG A 46 11.16 5.42 -4.82
C ARG A 46 12.25 5.41 -5.88
N ARG A 47 13.35 4.68 -5.64
CA ARG A 47 14.42 4.51 -6.64
C ARG A 47 13.90 3.86 -7.92
N ALA A 48 13.18 2.74 -7.80
CA ALA A 48 12.61 2.07 -8.96
C ALA A 48 11.61 2.95 -9.73
N VAL A 49 10.80 3.75 -9.02
CA VAL A 49 9.91 4.73 -9.66
C VAL A 49 10.70 5.85 -10.34
N ALA A 50 11.83 6.29 -9.77
CA ALA A 50 12.67 7.32 -10.40
C ALA A 50 13.33 6.81 -11.69
N GLU A 51 13.67 5.52 -11.77
CA GLU A 51 14.29 4.89 -12.95
C GLU A 51 13.28 4.68 -14.09
N ASP A 52 12.09 4.16 -13.79
CA ASP A 52 11.11 3.76 -14.80
C ASP A 52 9.89 4.68 -14.91
N GLY A 53 9.77 5.67 -14.05
CA GLY A 53 8.65 6.59 -13.97
C GLY A 53 9.09 8.02 -13.64
N CYS A 54 8.44 8.61 -12.60
CA CYS A 54 8.75 9.97 -12.17
C CYS A 54 8.44 10.17 -10.68
N LEU A 55 9.34 10.87 -9.95
CA LEU A 55 9.07 11.45 -8.65
C LEU A 55 8.73 12.93 -8.82
N VAL A 56 7.65 13.37 -8.17
CA VAL A 56 7.19 14.77 -8.23
C VAL A 56 7.00 15.30 -6.82
N SER A 57 7.48 16.51 -6.55
CA SER A 57 7.24 17.23 -5.31
C SER A 57 7.09 18.72 -5.58
N GLU A 58 6.23 19.38 -4.81
CA GLU A 58 6.13 20.85 -4.74
C GLU A 58 6.99 21.45 -3.60
N TYR A 59 7.63 20.59 -2.80
CA TYR A 59 8.40 21.02 -1.62
C TYR A 59 9.89 21.10 -1.94
N PRO A 60 10.64 21.96 -1.23
CA PRO A 60 12.10 22.00 -1.32
C PRO A 60 12.71 20.61 -1.12
N PRO A 61 13.86 20.29 -1.73
CA PRO A 61 14.40 18.92 -1.78
C PRO A 61 14.48 18.19 -0.44
N PHE A 62 14.88 18.88 0.62
CA PHE A 62 15.06 18.32 1.96
C PHE A 62 13.91 18.60 2.93
N GLU A 63 12.82 19.19 2.46
CA GLU A 63 11.66 19.49 3.30
C GLU A 63 11.06 18.21 3.88
N GLY A 64 10.88 18.19 5.21
CA GLY A 64 10.34 17.05 5.92
C GLY A 64 8.84 16.85 5.69
N ALA A 65 8.39 15.62 5.89
CA ALA A 65 6.97 15.29 5.84
C ALA A 65 6.21 15.87 7.05
N SER A 66 5.01 16.35 6.83
CA SER A 66 4.12 16.83 7.90
C SER A 66 2.66 16.42 7.65
N LYS A 67 1.85 16.43 8.72
CA LYS A 67 0.42 16.16 8.62
C LYS A 67 -0.34 17.16 7.73
N TYR A 68 0.22 18.30 7.46
CA TYR A 68 -0.38 19.34 6.62
C TYR A 68 -0.01 19.21 5.14
N THR A 69 1.17 18.68 4.84
CA THR A 69 1.67 18.56 3.46
C THR A 69 0.95 17.47 2.68
N PHE A 70 0.53 16.37 3.32
CA PHE A 70 -0.17 15.27 2.64
C PHE A 70 -1.53 15.66 2.07
N PRO A 71 -2.45 16.32 2.81
CA PRO A 71 -3.72 16.78 2.24
C PRO A 71 -3.54 17.74 1.08
N VAL A 72 -2.55 18.64 1.17
CA VAL A 72 -2.23 19.58 0.08
C VAL A 72 -1.72 18.85 -1.16
N ARG A 73 -0.83 17.87 -0.99
CA ARG A 73 -0.31 17.03 -2.07
C ARG A 73 -1.41 16.26 -2.81
N ASN A 74 -2.44 15.78 -2.10
CA ASN A 74 -3.48 14.94 -2.66
C ASN A 74 -4.21 15.58 -3.85
N ARG A 75 -4.32 16.92 -3.89
CA ARG A 75 -4.88 17.64 -5.03
C ARG A 75 -4.12 17.41 -6.33
N LEU A 76 -2.82 17.17 -6.25
CA LEU A 76 -1.98 16.91 -7.43
C LEU A 76 -2.22 15.50 -7.96
N MET A 77 -2.41 14.51 -7.08
CA MET A 77 -2.72 13.14 -7.50
C MET A 77 -3.99 13.10 -8.33
N SER A 78 -5.06 13.73 -7.84
CA SER A 78 -6.33 13.82 -8.58
C SER A 78 -6.23 14.67 -9.83
N ALA A 79 -5.48 15.79 -9.80
CA ALA A 79 -5.34 16.68 -10.95
C ALA A 79 -4.63 15.99 -12.13
N LEU A 80 -3.60 15.19 -11.88
CA LEU A 80 -2.83 14.47 -12.89
C LEU A 80 -3.52 13.19 -13.40
N ALA A 81 -4.52 12.68 -12.67
CA ALA A 81 -5.25 11.48 -13.05
C ALA A 81 -6.45 11.80 -13.95
N ASP A 82 -6.81 10.89 -14.85
CA ASP A 82 -8.09 10.90 -15.55
C ASP A 82 -9.21 10.39 -14.65
N ALA A 83 -8.91 9.39 -13.81
CA ALA A 83 -9.81 8.84 -12.80
C ALA A 83 -9.08 8.59 -11.47
N VAL A 84 -9.84 8.65 -10.38
CA VAL A 84 -9.36 8.29 -9.04
C VAL A 84 -10.00 6.99 -8.59
N ILE A 85 -9.18 6.06 -8.10
CA ILE A 85 -9.63 4.77 -7.55
C ILE A 85 -9.48 4.82 -6.04
N ILE A 86 -10.58 4.60 -5.32
CA ILE A 86 -10.61 4.43 -3.87
C ILE A 86 -10.74 2.94 -3.57
N THR A 87 -9.70 2.35 -3.00
CA THR A 87 -9.68 0.91 -2.69
C THR A 87 -10.38 0.63 -1.35
N GLU A 88 -10.10 1.47 -0.37
CA GLU A 88 -10.62 1.37 1.00
C GLU A 88 -10.53 2.76 1.64
N ALA A 89 -11.57 3.18 2.34
CA ALA A 89 -11.57 4.42 3.09
C ALA A 89 -12.61 4.38 4.22
N GLY A 90 -12.14 4.45 5.46
CA GLY A 90 -13.00 4.78 6.59
C GLY A 90 -13.41 6.26 6.57
N MET A 91 -14.37 6.65 7.40
CA MET A 91 -14.94 8.00 7.42
C MET A 91 -13.95 9.14 7.67
N ARG A 92 -12.78 8.83 8.27
CA ARG A 92 -11.70 9.82 8.54
C ARG A 92 -10.47 9.60 7.67
N SER A 93 -10.56 8.79 6.63
CA SER A 93 -9.43 8.47 5.76
C SER A 93 -8.97 9.66 4.92
N GLY A 94 -7.66 9.82 4.78
CA GLY A 94 -7.05 10.77 3.85
C GLY A 94 -7.44 10.53 2.38
N ALA A 95 -7.85 9.32 2.01
CA ALA A 95 -8.33 9.00 0.67
C ALA A 95 -9.61 9.78 0.31
N LEU A 96 -10.47 10.08 1.29
CA LEU A 96 -11.66 10.92 1.07
C LEU A 96 -11.29 12.36 0.72
N ASN A 97 -10.17 12.88 1.23
CA ASN A 97 -9.66 14.18 0.81
C ASN A 97 -9.26 14.17 -0.67
N THR A 98 -8.61 13.10 -1.14
CA THR A 98 -8.28 12.92 -2.57
C THR A 98 -9.55 12.80 -3.41
N ALA A 99 -10.57 12.07 -2.95
CA ALA A 99 -11.85 11.97 -3.62
C ALA A 99 -12.55 13.34 -3.75
N ASN A 100 -12.55 14.14 -2.69
CA ASN A 100 -13.11 15.50 -2.72
C ASN A 100 -12.40 16.42 -3.72
N HIS A 101 -11.05 16.34 -3.80
CA HIS A 101 -10.30 17.06 -4.82
C HIS A 101 -10.68 16.59 -6.22
N ALA A 102 -10.81 15.29 -6.44
CA ALA A 102 -11.22 14.70 -7.71
C ALA A 102 -12.61 15.21 -8.15
N LEU A 103 -13.59 15.21 -7.26
CA LEU A 103 -14.94 15.74 -7.52
C LEU A 103 -14.90 17.22 -7.94
N ASN A 104 -14.16 18.05 -7.19
CA ASN A 104 -14.02 19.47 -7.50
C ASN A 104 -13.29 19.73 -8.83
N GLN A 105 -12.50 18.77 -9.30
CA GLN A 105 -11.76 18.82 -10.56
C GLN A 105 -12.51 18.14 -11.72
N GLY A 106 -13.74 17.67 -11.50
CA GLY A 106 -14.56 16.99 -12.50
C GLY A 106 -13.99 15.65 -12.95
N LYS A 107 -13.29 14.94 -12.05
CA LYS A 107 -12.72 13.61 -12.32
C LYS A 107 -13.67 12.51 -11.93
N GLU A 108 -13.69 11.42 -12.68
CA GLU A 108 -14.42 10.21 -12.33
C GLU A 108 -13.82 9.55 -11.09
N ILE A 109 -14.68 9.05 -10.21
CA ILE A 109 -14.27 8.29 -9.02
C ILE A 109 -14.80 6.88 -9.14
N PHE A 110 -13.88 5.92 -9.03
CA PHE A 110 -14.19 4.50 -8.94
C PHE A 110 -13.88 4.01 -7.52
N VAL A 111 -14.75 3.17 -6.99
CA VAL A 111 -14.64 2.68 -5.62
C VAL A 111 -14.76 1.16 -5.60
N ILE A 112 -13.84 0.49 -4.94
CA ILE A 112 -13.96 -0.94 -4.65
C ILE A 112 -14.98 -1.10 -3.51
N PRO A 113 -16.14 -1.77 -3.73
CA PRO A 113 -17.13 -1.98 -2.69
C PRO A 113 -16.57 -2.86 -1.57
N GLY A 114 -16.89 -2.52 -0.32
CA GLY A 114 -16.55 -3.32 0.83
C GLY A 114 -17.75 -3.68 1.68
N SER A 115 -17.54 -4.51 2.70
CA SER A 115 -18.60 -4.90 3.62
C SER A 115 -19.19 -3.68 4.33
N PRO A 116 -20.51 -3.50 4.36
CA PRO A 116 -21.15 -2.43 5.13
C PRO A 116 -20.94 -2.56 6.66
N ALA A 117 -20.56 -3.75 7.13
CA ALA A 117 -20.26 -3.99 8.54
C ALA A 117 -18.81 -3.65 8.91
N ASP A 118 -17.96 -3.35 7.95
CA ASP A 118 -16.55 -3.00 8.16
C ASP A 118 -16.37 -1.48 8.12
N GLU A 119 -15.97 -0.90 9.25
CA GLU A 119 -15.76 0.54 9.40
C GLU A 119 -14.69 1.09 8.46
N ASN A 120 -13.75 0.26 8.01
CA ASN A 120 -12.73 0.65 7.04
C ASN A 120 -13.30 1.00 5.67
N TYR A 121 -14.49 0.50 5.36
CA TYR A 121 -15.20 0.79 4.11
C TYR A 121 -16.33 1.81 4.25
N ALA A 122 -16.59 2.32 5.45
CA ALA A 122 -17.72 3.23 5.68
C ALA A 122 -17.65 4.48 4.79
N GLY A 123 -16.47 5.08 4.64
CA GLY A 123 -16.27 6.25 3.79
C GLY A 123 -16.33 5.92 2.29
N SER A 124 -15.66 4.85 1.85
CA SER A 124 -15.71 4.42 0.44
C SER A 124 -17.11 4.00 0.02
N ASN A 125 -17.85 3.28 0.87
CA ASN A 125 -19.25 2.94 0.61
C ASN A 125 -20.17 4.20 0.60
N THR A 126 -19.83 5.25 1.35
CA THR A 126 -20.55 6.54 1.25
C THR A 126 -20.34 7.18 -0.11
N LEU A 127 -19.11 7.16 -0.67
CA LEU A 127 -18.88 7.65 -2.02
C LEU A 127 -19.70 6.91 -3.08
N LEU A 128 -19.86 5.58 -2.93
CA LEU A 128 -20.74 4.79 -3.83
C LEU A 128 -22.19 5.25 -3.76
N ARG A 129 -22.70 5.47 -2.54
CA ARG A 129 -24.07 5.99 -2.32
C ARG A 129 -24.24 7.39 -2.93
N ASP A 130 -23.20 8.20 -2.92
CA ASP A 130 -23.19 9.58 -3.42
C ASP A 130 -22.94 9.65 -4.94
N GLY A 131 -22.83 8.49 -5.62
CA GLY A 131 -22.79 8.39 -7.08
C GLY A 131 -21.41 8.04 -7.67
N ALA A 132 -20.40 7.72 -6.85
CA ALA A 132 -19.15 7.17 -7.37
C ALA A 132 -19.40 5.80 -8.04
N ARG A 133 -18.62 5.47 -9.05
CA ARG A 133 -18.77 4.22 -9.81
C ARG A 133 -18.19 3.03 -9.05
N PRO A 134 -18.90 1.90 -8.96
CA PRO A 134 -18.32 0.70 -8.40
C PRO A 134 -17.20 0.15 -9.32
N LEU A 135 -16.09 -0.26 -8.74
CA LEU A 135 -15.02 -0.96 -9.44
C LEU A 135 -15.04 -2.44 -9.03
N LEU A 136 -15.63 -3.26 -9.86
CA LEU A 136 -15.70 -4.70 -9.67
C LEU A 136 -14.65 -5.42 -10.52
N ASP A 137 -14.33 -4.84 -11.66
CA ASP A 137 -13.34 -5.34 -12.60
C ASP A 137 -12.61 -4.19 -13.30
N ILE A 138 -11.41 -4.45 -13.79
CA ILE A 138 -10.64 -3.45 -14.55
C ILE A 138 -11.38 -2.99 -15.82
N SER A 139 -12.23 -3.83 -16.38
CA SER A 139 -13.06 -3.49 -17.53
C SER A 139 -14.03 -2.33 -17.26
N ASP A 140 -14.42 -2.09 -16.00
CA ASP A 140 -15.28 -0.96 -15.62
C ASP A 140 -14.59 0.38 -15.96
N ILE A 141 -13.28 0.47 -15.69
CA ILE A 141 -12.46 1.64 -16.05
C ILE A 141 -12.21 1.67 -17.57
N LEU A 142 -11.81 0.55 -18.17
CA LEU A 142 -11.43 0.51 -19.57
C LEU A 142 -12.61 0.85 -20.50
N ASN A 143 -13.81 0.35 -20.19
CA ASN A 143 -15.03 0.65 -20.94
C ASN A 143 -15.41 2.14 -20.86
N GLU A 144 -15.19 2.78 -19.70
CA GLU A 144 -15.47 4.21 -19.55
C GLU A 144 -14.56 5.07 -20.42
N TYR A 145 -13.28 4.69 -20.51
CA TYR A 145 -12.31 5.50 -21.26
C TYR A 145 -12.08 5.05 -22.70
N LEU A 146 -12.63 3.92 -23.13
CA LEU A 146 -12.52 3.43 -24.51
C LEU A 146 -13.01 4.45 -25.55
N PRO A 147 -14.16 5.14 -25.36
CA PRO A 147 -14.61 6.14 -26.31
C PRO A 147 -13.66 7.34 -26.44
N ARG A 148 -12.97 7.67 -25.36
CA ARG A 148 -12.01 8.80 -25.31
C ARG A 148 -10.63 8.45 -25.86
N TYR A 149 -10.23 7.18 -25.72
CA TYR A 149 -8.88 6.70 -26.12
C TYR A 149 -8.95 5.38 -26.91
N PRO A 150 -9.69 5.33 -28.04
CA PRO A 150 -9.93 4.08 -28.76
C PRO A 150 -8.66 3.42 -29.27
N ASP A 151 -7.65 4.20 -29.67
CA ASP A 151 -6.38 3.70 -30.19
C ASP A 151 -5.39 3.24 -29.09
N LYS A 152 -5.70 3.54 -27.82
CA LYS A 152 -4.79 3.25 -26.70
C LYS A 152 -5.30 2.16 -25.78
N ILE A 153 -6.58 1.86 -25.81
CA ILE A 153 -7.23 0.88 -24.94
C ILE A 153 -7.56 -0.36 -25.75
N ASP A 154 -6.93 -1.49 -25.38
CA ASP A 154 -7.20 -2.81 -25.92
C ASP A 154 -7.76 -3.69 -24.78
N ILE A 155 -9.08 -3.80 -24.73
CA ILE A 155 -9.80 -4.53 -23.69
C ILE A 155 -9.51 -6.02 -23.79
N GLU A 156 -9.46 -6.59 -25.00
CA GLU A 156 -9.19 -8.03 -25.18
C GLU A 156 -7.81 -8.41 -24.66
N LYS A 157 -6.80 -7.59 -24.95
CA LYS A 157 -5.44 -7.77 -24.45
C LYS A 157 -5.36 -7.63 -22.93
N ALA A 158 -6.10 -6.70 -22.36
CA ALA A 158 -6.16 -6.50 -20.91
C ALA A 158 -6.77 -7.71 -20.20
N ILE A 159 -7.88 -8.26 -20.73
CA ILE A 159 -8.55 -9.46 -20.19
C ILE A 159 -7.66 -10.70 -20.34
N LYS A 160 -7.04 -10.91 -21.50
CA LYS A 160 -6.12 -12.04 -21.75
C LYS A 160 -4.90 -12.03 -20.79
N LYS A 161 -4.36 -10.85 -20.49
CA LYS A 161 -3.27 -10.73 -19.49
C LYS A 161 -3.71 -11.13 -18.07
N ARG A 162 -4.99 -10.97 -17.73
CA ARG A 162 -5.56 -11.35 -16.42
C ARG A 162 -5.81 -12.87 -16.31
N ALA A 163 -6.10 -13.53 -17.42
CA ALA A 163 -6.43 -14.97 -17.46
C ALA A 163 -5.26 -15.92 -17.12
N LYS A 164 -4.03 -15.38 -16.95
CA LYS A 164 -2.94 -16.17 -16.38
C LYS A 164 -3.15 -16.32 -14.87
N PRO A 165 -3.16 -17.57 -14.34
CA PRO A 165 -3.40 -17.82 -12.93
C PRO A 165 -2.44 -17.02 -12.04
N VAL A 166 -2.93 -16.56 -10.90
CA VAL A 166 -2.15 -15.86 -9.88
C VAL A 166 -0.95 -16.70 -9.41
N GLU A 167 -1.02 -18.03 -9.54
CA GLU A 167 0.05 -18.97 -9.21
C GLU A 167 1.32 -18.79 -10.06
N GLU A 168 1.20 -18.36 -11.32
CA GLU A 168 2.39 -18.01 -12.12
C GLU A 168 2.92 -16.58 -11.86
N ARG A 169 2.13 -15.74 -11.15
CA ARG A 169 2.51 -14.39 -10.75
C ARG A 169 3.11 -14.31 -9.36
N ALA A 170 3.05 -15.36 -8.58
CA ALA A 170 3.93 -15.50 -7.45
C ALA A 170 5.34 -15.51 -8.04
N ALA A 171 5.97 -14.33 -8.09
CA ALA A 171 7.38 -14.22 -8.37
C ALA A 171 8.03 -15.35 -7.57
N LYS A 172 8.80 -16.20 -8.24
CA LYS A 172 9.82 -16.99 -7.55
C LYS A 172 10.36 -16.03 -6.53
N PRO A 173 10.38 -16.37 -5.24
CA PRO A 173 11.01 -15.50 -4.27
C PRO A 173 12.37 -15.19 -4.89
N GLU A 174 12.59 -13.93 -5.29
CA GLU A 174 13.95 -13.48 -5.46
C GLU A 174 14.62 -13.98 -4.21
N LYS A 175 15.66 -14.76 -4.38
CA LYS A 175 16.56 -15.10 -3.31
C LYS A 175 17.11 -13.76 -2.80
N THR A 176 16.29 -13.08 -2.01
CA THR A 176 16.78 -12.09 -1.07
C THR A 176 17.89 -12.84 -0.38
N GLU A 177 19.09 -12.32 -0.48
CA GLU A 177 20.26 -12.90 0.16
C GLU A 177 19.83 -13.33 1.54
N VAL A 178 19.93 -14.63 1.76
CA VAL A 178 19.56 -15.27 3.01
C VAL A 178 20.37 -14.55 4.06
N HIS A 179 19.73 -13.59 4.75
CA HIS A 179 20.26 -13.20 6.05
C HIS A 179 20.49 -14.52 6.77
N LYS A 180 21.74 -14.87 7.01
CA LYS A 180 22.14 -16.05 7.75
C LYS A 180 21.11 -16.27 8.83
N LYS A 181 20.35 -17.39 8.77
CA LYS A 181 19.48 -17.79 9.86
C LYS A 181 20.32 -17.76 11.11
N LEU A 182 20.19 -16.71 11.90
CA LEU A 182 20.74 -16.69 13.23
C LEU A 182 20.07 -17.87 13.94
N SER A 183 20.89 -18.80 14.44
CA SER A 183 20.35 -19.97 15.13
C SER A 183 19.58 -19.48 16.36
N ILE A 184 18.54 -20.22 16.75
CA ILE A 184 17.74 -19.95 17.97
C ILE A 184 18.67 -19.78 19.20
N GLU A 185 19.85 -20.39 19.14
CA GLU A 185 20.91 -20.30 20.17
C GLU A 185 21.44 -18.88 20.37
N THR A 186 21.36 -18.01 19.35
CA THR A 186 21.84 -16.61 19.43
C THR A 186 20.80 -15.64 20.00
N LEU A 187 19.57 -16.09 20.22
CA LEU A 187 18.53 -15.28 20.86
C LEU A 187 18.77 -15.14 22.37
N SER A 188 18.37 -14.00 22.93
CA SER A 188 18.33 -13.84 24.40
C SER A 188 17.40 -14.86 25.04
N ASN A 189 17.54 -15.11 26.34
CA ASN A 189 16.68 -16.06 27.04
C ASN A 189 15.20 -15.64 26.98
N GLU A 190 14.91 -14.35 27.09
CA GLU A 190 13.58 -13.76 26.98
C GLU A 190 13.00 -13.98 25.58
N ALA A 191 13.81 -13.77 24.54
CA ALA A 191 13.40 -13.99 23.16
C ALA A 191 13.13 -15.47 22.84
N LYS A 192 13.89 -16.40 23.46
CA LYS A 192 13.64 -17.85 23.34
C LYS A 192 12.32 -18.27 24.00
N ILE A 193 12.00 -17.71 25.18
CA ILE A 193 10.74 -17.98 25.86
C ILE A 193 9.55 -17.54 24.98
N VAL A 194 9.61 -16.33 24.43
CA VAL A 194 8.57 -15.79 23.54
C VAL A 194 8.49 -16.61 22.25
N TYR A 195 9.62 -16.90 21.61
CA TYR A 195 9.67 -17.69 20.37
C TYR A 195 8.99 -19.06 20.52
N ASN A 196 9.20 -19.75 21.62
CA ASN A 196 8.61 -21.08 21.87
C ASN A 196 7.10 -21.05 22.10
N GLN A 197 6.52 -19.87 22.38
CA GLN A 197 5.08 -19.72 22.53
C GLN A 197 4.36 -19.30 21.24
N LEU A 198 5.12 -18.91 20.20
CA LEU A 198 4.61 -18.50 18.90
C LEU A 198 4.22 -19.72 18.04
N ASN A 199 3.04 -20.26 18.27
CA ASN A 199 2.53 -21.46 17.59
C ASN A 199 1.36 -21.20 16.63
N LYS A 200 0.95 -19.92 16.47
CA LYS A 200 -0.18 -19.48 15.63
C LYS A 200 0.29 -18.52 14.55
N PRO A 201 -0.36 -18.46 13.38
CA PRO A 201 -0.03 -17.49 12.33
C PRO A 201 -0.36 -16.03 12.71
N ILE A 202 -1.24 -15.82 13.67
CA ILE A 202 -1.58 -14.50 14.23
C ILE A 202 -1.66 -14.67 15.75
N PHE A 203 -1.07 -13.75 16.49
CA PHE A 203 -1.19 -13.71 17.96
C PHE A 203 -1.15 -12.26 18.45
N TYR A 204 -1.66 -12.05 19.68
CA TYR A 204 -1.60 -10.77 20.37
C TYR A 204 -0.58 -10.84 21.51
N PRO A 205 0.12 -9.74 21.85
CA PRO A 205 1.13 -9.74 22.92
C PRO A 205 0.62 -10.20 24.27
N ASP A 206 -0.66 -9.99 24.57
CA ASP A 206 -1.35 -10.41 25.78
C ASP A 206 -1.70 -11.92 25.80
N GLU A 207 -1.59 -12.63 24.68
CA GLU A 207 -1.70 -14.10 24.61
C GLU A 207 -0.41 -14.81 25.10
N ILE A 208 0.68 -14.08 25.31
CA ILE A 208 1.91 -14.63 25.91
C ILE A 208 1.72 -14.75 27.42
N ASN A 209 1.08 -15.85 27.81
CA ASN A 209 0.75 -16.13 29.20
C ASN A 209 1.87 -16.92 29.92
N ASN A 210 1.92 -16.76 31.24
CA ASN A 210 2.75 -17.57 32.13
C ASN A 210 4.27 -17.34 32.01
N THR A 211 4.70 -16.11 31.71
CA THR A 211 6.10 -15.73 31.76
C THR A 211 6.38 -14.85 32.99
N SER A 212 7.55 -14.97 33.57
CA SER A 212 8.05 -14.03 34.57
C SER A 212 8.50 -12.70 33.96
N LEU A 213 8.23 -12.48 32.65
CA LEU A 213 8.65 -11.31 31.90
C LEU A 213 7.64 -10.17 32.09
N VAL A 214 8.13 -8.96 32.26
CA VAL A 214 7.30 -7.75 32.23
C VAL A 214 6.93 -7.35 30.79
N PRO A 215 5.83 -6.59 30.57
CA PRO A 215 5.37 -6.26 29.23
C PRO A 215 6.42 -5.64 28.31
N GLY A 216 7.34 -4.83 28.86
CA GLY A 216 8.43 -4.24 28.11
C GLY A 216 9.46 -5.25 27.57
N ASP A 217 9.74 -6.30 28.35
CA ASP A 217 10.67 -7.37 27.95
C ASP A 217 10.03 -8.26 26.88
N ILE A 218 8.71 -8.50 26.95
CA ILE A 218 7.95 -9.21 25.93
C ILE A 218 8.02 -8.47 24.59
N LEU A 219 7.79 -7.16 24.59
CA LEU A 219 7.86 -6.34 23.37
C LEU A 219 9.27 -6.31 22.77
N SER A 220 10.30 -6.17 23.61
CA SER A 220 11.70 -6.25 23.18
C SER A 220 12.04 -7.63 22.58
N ALA A 221 11.58 -8.70 23.21
CA ALA A 221 11.79 -10.07 22.76
C ALA A 221 11.07 -10.35 21.44
N LEU A 222 9.82 -9.88 21.28
CA LEU A 222 9.08 -9.95 20.01
C LEU A 222 9.80 -9.23 18.88
N THR A 223 10.33 -8.05 19.16
CA THR A 223 11.12 -7.27 18.19
C THR A 223 12.37 -8.05 17.77
N ALA A 224 13.12 -8.62 18.70
CA ALA A 224 14.30 -9.41 18.42
C ALA A 224 14.00 -10.67 17.59
N VAL A 225 12.89 -11.37 17.90
CA VAL A 225 12.41 -12.51 17.12
C VAL A 225 12.00 -12.09 15.70
N SER A 226 11.32 -10.95 15.54
CA SER A 226 10.94 -10.41 14.23
C SER A 226 12.13 -10.14 13.32
N TYR A 227 13.19 -9.57 13.85
CA TYR A 227 14.40 -9.26 13.09
C TYR A 227 15.22 -10.48 12.70
N THR A 228 15.13 -11.55 13.47
CA THR A 228 15.99 -12.74 13.29
C THR A 228 15.29 -13.88 12.56
N HIS A 229 13.96 -13.96 12.61
CA HIS A 229 13.16 -15.03 12.03
C HIS A 229 12.01 -14.45 11.19
N LEU A 230 12.27 -14.23 9.94
CA LEU A 230 11.50 -13.50 8.93
C LEU A 230 10.13 -14.06 8.53
N THR A 231 9.44 -14.80 9.36
CA THR A 231 8.05 -15.22 9.14
C THR A 231 7.26 -15.12 10.43
N LEU A 232 7.18 -13.90 10.98
CA LEU A 232 6.24 -13.69 12.07
C LEU A 232 4.83 -13.53 11.53
N PRO A 233 3.86 -14.10 12.25
CA PRO A 233 2.46 -13.75 12.09
C PRO A 233 2.29 -12.23 12.26
N THR A 234 1.32 -11.66 11.55
CA THR A 234 1.05 -10.22 11.61
C THR A 234 0.76 -9.79 13.05
N ILE A 235 1.61 -8.94 13.62
CA ILE A 235 1.33 -8.32 14.91
C ILE A 235 0.32 -7.21 14.67
N CYS A 236 -0.91 -7.41 15.13
CA CYS A 236 -1.90 -6.34 15.18
C CYS A 236 -1.62 -5.51 16.44
N SER A 237 -1.09 -4.30 16.29
CA SER A 237 -1.12 -3.28 17.33
C SER A 237 -2.51 -2.64 17.34
N VAL A 238 -3.19 -2.68 18.46
CA VAL A 238 -4.42 -1.94 18.74
C VAL A 238 -4.12 -0.45 18.84
#